data_ae942c0c53e3ab672f439b6f8452153d
#
_entry.id   ae942c0c53e3ab672f439b6f8452153d
#
_cell.length_a   1.000
_cell.length_b   1.000
_cell.length_c   1.000
_cell.angle_alpha   90.00
_cell.angle_beta   90.00
_cell.angle_gamma   90.00
#
_symmetry.space_group_name_H-M   'P 1'
#
loop_
_entity.id
_entity.type
_entity.pdbx_description
1 polymer ?
#
loop_
_entity_poly.entity_id
_entity_poly.type
_entity_poly.pdbx_seq_one_letter_code
_entity_poly.pdbx_strand_id
1 'polypeptide(L)'
;MGKNHISYVPLEQMDERMQEEMHRCAREGTPRPESSAVRAHAPNAFWAFADSWKAIFHSGVCDHAIKDLCRVYISRTVKCEFCGNQRSEKAIKAGLEEMQYDDLLNFEKSEHYDERQKAALSYAEAIAWGMPADEDAFWARLHANFSEPELVELGCAIALTFGQQSWIRLLGIDHHQYMAGTDASMAPGFRTAEELAASKSSPDYWAAGSAR
;
A
#
# COMPACT_ATOMS: atom_id res chain seq x y z
N MET A 1 -20.72 -4.45 7.91
CA MET A 1 -20.12 -5.15 6.76
C MET A 1 -20.40 -4.35 5.51
N GLY A 2 -19.36 -3.79 4.90
CA GLY A 2 -19.47 -3.08 3.64
C GLY A 2 -19.93 -4.04 2.54
N LYS A 3 -20.75 -3.57 1.61
CA LYS A 3 -21.16 -4.37 0.44
C LYS A 3 -20.08 -4.22 -0.61
N ASN A 4 -19.43 -5.33 -0.98
CA ASN A 4 -18.52 -5.32 -2.12
C ASN A 4 -19.31 -4.95 -3.39
N HIS A 5 -18.96 -3.82 -4.03
CA HIS A 5 -19.70 -3.26 -5.16
C HIS A 5 -19.40 -3.96 -6.49
N ILE A 6 -18.26 -4.64 -6.61
CA ILE A 6 -17.90 -5.49 -7.73
C ILE A 6 -17.54 -6.86 -7.18
N SER A 7 -18.15 -7.92 -7.71
CA SER A 7 -17.92 -9.29 -7.26
C SER A 7 -16.47 -9.72 -7.51
N TYR A 8 -16.03 -10.74 -6.78
CA TYR A 8 -14.78 -11.44 -7.08
C TYR A 8 -15.00 -12.44 -8.19
N VAL A 9 -14.06 -12.55 -9.12
CA VAL A 9 -13.98 -13.69 -10.02
C VAL A 9 -13.45 -14.88 -9.20
N PRO A 10 -14.17 -16.01 -9.14
CA PRO A 10 -13.69 -17.20 -8.44
C PRO A 10 -12.37 -17.71 -9.04
N LEU A 11 -11.48 -18.23 -8.19
CA LEU A 11 -10.15 -18.69 -8.62
C LEU A 11 -10.23 -19.73 -9.74
N GLU A 12 -11.17 -20.66 -9.65
CA GLU A 12 -11.41 -21.72 -10.64
C GLU A 12 -11.92 -21.21 -12.01
N GLN A 13 -12.36 -19.96 -12.10
CA GLN A 13 -12.77 -19.31 -13.35
C GLN A 13 -11.63 -18.50 -13.99
N MET A 14 -10.49 -18.37 -13.31
CA MET A 14 -9.31 -17.71 -13.85
C MET A 14 -8.49 -18.70 -14.67
N ASP A 15 -7.76 -18.18 -15.68
CA ASP A 15 -6.77 -18.98 -16.37
C ASP A 15 -5.59 -19.36 -15.45
N GLU A 16 -4.80 -20.35 -15.83
CA GLU A 16 -3.69 -20.87 -15.03
C GLU A 16 -2.68 -19.77 -14.64
N ARG A 17 -2.36 -18.86 -15.56
CA ARG A 17 -1.44 -17.76 -15.31
C ARG A 17 -1.99 -16.76 -14.29
N MET A 18 -3.30 -16.47 -14.34
CA MET A 18 -3.96 -15.64 -13.33
C MET A 18 -3.97 -16.33 -11.97
N GLN A 19 -4.23 -17.64 -11.92
CA GLN A 19 -4.19 -18.39 -10.66
C GLN A 19 -2.81 -18.37 -10.02
N GLU A 20 -1.74 -18.52 -10.80
CA GLU A 20 -0.35 -18.37 -10.31
C GLU A 20 -0.10 -16.99 -9.72
N GLU A 21 -0.58 -15.93 -10.38
CA GLU A 21 -0.47 -14.56 -9.88
C GLU A 21 -1.25 -14.36 -8.58
N MET A 22 -2.43 -14.95 -8.44
CA MET A 22 -3.22 -14.93 -7.20
C MET A 22 -2.47 -15.60 -6.05
N HIS A 23 -1.83 -16.74 -6.30
CA HIS A 23 -0.98 -17.41 -5.33
C HIS A 23 0.25 -16.58 -4.94
N ARG A 24 0.86 -15.87 -5.90
CA ARG A 24 1.94 -14.92 -5.61
C ARG A 24 1.47 -13.80 -4.69
N CYS A 25 0.33 -13.18 -4.99
CA CYS A 25 -0.27 -12.13 -4.17
C CYS A 25 -0.49 -12.60 -2.73
N ALA A 26 -0.98 -13.83 -2.56
CA ALA A 26 -1.20 -14.42 -1.26
C ALA A 26 0.11 -14.61 -0.46
N ARG A 27 1.20 -15.03 -1.12
CA ARG A 27 2.49 -15.21 -0.46
C ARG A 27 3.19 -13.90 -0.11
N GLU A 28 3.07 -12.90 -0.98
CA GLU A 28 3.81 -11.63 -0.82
C GLU A 28 3.07 -10.58 0.01
N GLY A 29 1.78 -10.82 0.32
CA GLY A 29 0.95 -9.96 1.15
C GLY A 29 0.48 -8.66 0.48
N THR A 30 1.07 -8.31 -0.67
CA THR A 30 0.67 -7.12 -1.45
C THR A 30 0.99 -7.29 -2.94
N PRO A 31 0.04 -6.99 -3.88
CA PRO A 31 -1.35 -6.64 -3.58
C PRO A 31 -2.09 -7.84 -2.96
N ARG A 32 -3.13 -7.58 -2.19
CA ARG A 32 -3.94 -8.67 -1.64
C ARG A 32 -4.78 -9.32 -2.73
N PRO A 33 -5.00 -10.66 -2.64
CA PRO A 33 -5.74 -11.42 -3.65
C PRO A 33 -7.13 -10.85 -3.95
N GLU A 34 -7.84 -10.32 -2.96
CA GLU A 34 -9.20 -9.78 -3.14
C GLU A 34 -9.24 -8.68 -4.19
N SER A 35 -8.29 -7.75 -4.17
CA SER A 35 -8.25 -6.67 -5.16
C SER A 35 -7.88 -7.17 -6.56
N SER A 36 -7.09 -8.23 -6.66
CA SER A 36 -6.77 -8.90 -7.93
C SER A 36 -7.95 -9.70 -8.46
N ALA A 37 -8.74 -10.36 -7.58
CA ALA A 37 -9.95 -11.07 -7.96
C ALA A 37 -11.02 -10.14 -8.57
N VAL A 38 -11.10 -8.87 -8.10
CA VAL A 38 -11.96 -7.87 -8.76
C VAL A 38 -11.41 -7.51 -10.15
N ARG A 39 -10.10 -7.29 -10.29
CA ARG A 39 -9.50 -6.96 -11.61
C ARG A 39 -9.62 -8.09 -12.63
N ALA A 40 -9.75 -9.35 -12.18
CA ALA A 40 -9.87 -10.51 -13.07
C ALA A 40 -11.09 -10.47 -14.00
N HIS A 41 -12.12 -9.64 -13.70
CA HIS A 41 -13.19 -9.35 -14.65
C HIS A 41 -12.70 -8.72 -15.96
N ALA A 42 -11.54 -8.04 -15.94
CA ALA A 42 -10.94 -7.40 -17.09
C ALA A 42 -9.47 -7.81 -17.23
N PRO A 43 -9.14 -8.86 -17.98
CA PRO A 43 -7.79 -9.41 -18.08
C PRO A 43 -6.70 -8.37 -18.38
N ASN A 44 -7.00 -7.42 -19.27
CA ASN A 44 -6.05 -6.35 -19.59
C ASN A 44 -5.75 -5.44 -18.38
N ALA A 45 -6.77 -5.11 -17.58
CA ALA A 45 -6.60 -4.33 -16.36
C ALA A 45 -5.87 -5.12 -15.25
N PHE A 46 -6.15 -6.41 -15.16
CA PHE A 46 -5.45 -7.33 -14.26
C PHE A 46 -3.95 -7.34 -14.53
N TRP A 47 -3.56 -7.61 -15.79
CA TRP A 47 -2.14 -7.71 -16.16
C TRP A 47 -1.43 -6.35 -16.17
N ALA A 48 -2.07 -5.28 -16.64
CA ALA A 48 -1.49 -3.95 -16.58
C ALA A 48 -1.12 -3.56 -15.14
N PHE A 49 -1.98 -3.86 -14.18
CA PHE A 49 -1.68 -3.63 -12.78
C PHE A 49 -0.61 -4.59 -12.24
N ALA A 50 -0.78 -5.91 -12.45
CA ALA A 50 0.12 -6.92 -11.91
C ALA A 50 1.56 -6.72 -12.40
N ASP A 51 1.74 -6.46 -13.69
CA ASP A 51 3.07 -6.25 -14.28
C ASP A 51 3.70 -4.93 -13.81
N SER A 52 2.92 -3.83 -13.74
CA SER A 52 3.38 -2.57 -13.19
C SER A 52 3.77 -2.70 -11.71
N TRP A 53 2.98 -3.41 -10.92
CA TRP A 53 3.26 -3.63 -9.50
C TRP A 53 4.55 -4.42 -9.28
N LYS A 54 4.76 -5.49 -10.05
CA LYS A 54 6.01 -6.26 -10.01
C LYS A 54 7.22 -5.42 -10.40
N ALA A 55 7.10 -4.66 -11.50
CA ALA A 55 8.22 -3.89 -12.04
C ALA A 55 8.61 -2.71 -11.13
N ILE A 56 7.62 -1.97 -10.61
CA ILE A 56 7.86 -0.72 -9.88
C ILE A 56 7.92 -0.96 -8.37
N PHE A 57 7.00 -1.76 -7.81
CA PHE A 57 6.90 -1.92 -6.36
C PHE A 57 7.82 -3.03 -5.83
N HIS A 58 7.79 -4.23 -6.42
CA HIS A 58 8.59 -5.36 -5.94
C HIS A 58 10.03 -5.39 -6.42
N SER A 59 10.31 -4.75 -7.54
CA SER A 59 11.64 -4.68 -8.17
C SER A 59 12.13 -3.23 -8.21
N GLY A 60 13.21 -3.01 -8.96
CA GLY A 60 13.74 -1.68 -9.22
C GLY A 60 14.89 -1.28 -8.29
N VAL A 61 15.21 0.02 -8.30
CA VAL A 61 16.40 0.58 -7.65
C VAL A 61 16.13 1.20 -6.28
N CYS A 62 14.92 1.68 -6.05
CA CYS A 62 14.54 2.27 -4.77
C CYS A 62 14.25 1.18 -3.73
N ASP A 63 14.62 1.43 -2.48
CA ASP A 63 14.40 0.51 -1.37
C ASP A 63 12.92 0.14 -1.22
N HIS A 64 12.66 -1.17 -1.16
CA HIS A 64 11.30 -1.69 -1.06
C HIS A 64 10.60 -1.28 0.24
N ALA A 65 11.33 -1.22 1.36
CA ALA A 65 10.77 -0.79 2.64
C ALA A 65 10.28 0.65 2.57
N ILE A 66 11.03 1.54 1.93
CA ILE A 66 10.62 2.93 1.68
C ILE A 66 9.36 2.99 0.82
N LYS A 67 9.30 2.20 -0.27
CA LYS A 67 8.09 2.12 -1.12
C LYS A 67 6.89 1.61 -0.33
N ASP A 68 7.07 0.67 0.59
CA ASP A 68 5.97 0.15 1.41
C ASP A 68 5.47 1.17 2.44
N LEU A 69 6.36 1.93 3.09
CA LEU A 69 5.97 3.06 3.95
C LEU A 69 5.13 4.09 3.18
N CYS A 70 5.59 4.52 2.01
CA CYS A 70 4.85 5.46 1.16
C CYS A 70 3.49 4.88 0.72
N ARG A 71 3.43 3.59 0.40
CA ARG A 71 2.19 2.89 0.05
C ARG A 71 1.16 2.95 1.18
N VAL A 72 1.59 2.70 2.42
CA VAL A 72 0.69 2.75 3.57
C VAL A 72 0.34 4.19 3.93
N TYR A 73 1.28 5.15 3.80
CA TYR A 73 0.98 6.58 3.94
C TYR A 73 -0.15 7.00 2.99
N ILE A 74 -0.06 6.65 1.72
CA ILE A 74 -1.12 6.92 0.74
C ILE A 74 -2.44 6.27 1.17
N SER A 75 -2.41 5.05 1.70
CA SER A 75 -3.64 4.39 2.20
C SER A 75 -4.34 5.22 3.28
N ARG A 76 -3.56 5.84 4.16
CA ARG A 76 -4.07 6.73 5.21
C ARG A 76 -4.72 7.98 4.61
N THR A 77 -4.05 8.61 3.64
CA THR A 77 -4.54 9.86 3.01
C THR A 77 -5.83 9.65 2.23
N VAL A 78 -5.93 8.56 1.46
CA VAL A 78 -7.14 8.23 0.67
C VAL A 78 -8.19 7.45 1.48
N LYS A 79 -7.93 7.14 2.74
CA LYS A 79 -8.83 6.40 3.63
C LYS A 79 -9.22 5.02 3.08
N CYS A 80 -8.26 4.31 2.50
CA CYS A 80 -8.42 2.92 2.08
C CYS A 80 -8.00 1.99 3.23
N GLU A 81 -8.91 1.66 4.11
CA GLU A 81 -8.66 0.78 5.25
C GLU A 81 -8.13 -0.59 4.80
N PHE A 82 -8.78 -1.20 3.80
CA PHE A 82 -8.30 -2.44 3.18
C PHE A 82 -6.82 -2.35 2.74
N CYS A 83 -6.42 -1.24 2.08
CA CYS A 83 -5.06 -1.06 1.59
C CYS A 83 -4.07 -0.81 2.75
N GLY A 84 -4.47 -0.05 3.75
CA GLY A 84 -3.65 0.34 4.89
C GLY A 84 -3.29 -0.81 5.82
N ASN A 85 -4.08 -1.89 5.80
CA ASN A 85 -3.87 -3.08 6.61
C ASN A 85 -3.05 -4.17 5.90
N GLN A 86 -2.61 -3.92 4.67
CA GLN A 86 -1.67 -4.82 4.00
C GLN A 86 -0.24 -4.56 4.49
N ARG A 87 0.55 -5.63 4.62
CA ARG A 87 2.00 -5.56 4.86
C ARG A 87 2.71 -6.37 3.79
N SER A 88 3.81 -5.83 3.31
CA SER A 88 4.69 -6.56 2.39
C SER A 88 5.61 -7.47 3.17
N GLU A 89 5.61 -8.75 2.88
CA GLU A 89 6.55 -9.73 3.42
C GLU A 89 8.01 -9.27 3.25
N LYS A 90 8.32 -8.69 2.09
CA LYS A 90 9.66 -8.18 1.79
C LYS A 90 10.04 -6.98 2.67
N ALA A 91 9.10 -6.09 2.98
CA ALA A 91 9.32 -4.94 3.84
C ALA A 91 9.53 -5.36 5.31
N ILE A 92 8.75 -6.34 5.79
CA ILE A 92 8.92 -6.91 7.12
C ILE A 92 10.31 -7.57 7.25
N LYS A 93 10.71 -8.35 6.26
CA LYS A 93 12.06 -8.96 6.21
C LYS A 93 13.19 -7.93 6.14
N ALA A 94 12.92 -6.73 5.62
CA ALA A 94 13.82 -5.58 5.61
C ALA A 94 13.84 -4.80 6.92
N GLY A 95 13.04 -5.20 7.93
CA GLY A 95 13.06 -4.67 9.28
C GLY A 95 12.03 -3.58 9.57
N LEU A 96 11.01 -3.39 8.72
CA LEU A 96 9.90 -2.49 9.09
C LEU A 96 9.04 -3.10 10.20
N GLU A 97 8.71 -2.28 11.18
CA GLU A 97 7.94 -2.62 12.36
C GLU A 97 6.58 -1.91 12.37
N GLU A 98 5.58 -2.48 13.08
CA GLU A 98 4.23 -1.91 13.14
C GLU A 98 4.21 -0.47 13.69
N MET A 99 5.09 -0.10 14.62
CA MET A 99 5.17 1.27 15.13
C MET A 99 5.46 2.30 14.04
N GLN A 100 6.22 1.92 13.00
CA GLN A 100 6.47 2.81 11.86
C GLN A 100 5.21 2.98 10.99
N TYR A 101 4.40 1.93 10.79
CA TYR A 101 3.12 2.05 10.09
C TYR A 101 2.07 2.82 10.90
N ASP A 102 2.11 2.73 12.22
CA ASP A 102 1.18 3.43 13.10
C ASP A 102 1.43 4.94 13.16
N ASP A 103 2.69 5.38 13.01
CA ASP A 103 3.08 6.78 13.21
C ASP A 103 3.24 7.58 11.90
N LEU A 104 2.80 7.00 10.77
CA LEU A 104 2.99 7.57 9.42
C LEU A 104 2.47 8.99 9.28
N LEU A 105 1.33 9.35 9.86
CA LEU A 105 0.77 10.71 9.74
C LEU A 105 1.50 11.75 10.60
N ASN A 106 2.44 11.33 11.44
CA ASN A 106 3.27 12.18 12.27
C ASN A 106 4.76 12.05 11.94
N PHE A 107 5.08 11.54 10.74
CA PHE A 107 6.42 11.11 10.35
C PHE A 107 7.50 12.18 10.55
N GLU A 108 7.22 13.45 10.31
CA GLU A 108 8.21 14.53 10.45
C GLU A 108 8.72 14.69 11.90
N LYS A 109 7.84 14.48 12.89
CA LYS A 109 8.17 14.62 14.31
C LYS A 109 8.56 13.32 14.97
N SER A 110 8.34 12.20 14.30
CA SER A 110 8.59 10.87 14.82
C SER A 110 10.08 10.55 14.85
N GLU A 111 10.51 9.84 15.89
CA GLU A 111 11.87 9.29 16.02
C GLU A 111 12.00 7.89 15.37
N HIS A 112 10.90 7.34 14.85
CA HIS A 112 10.88 6.02 14.22
C HIS A 112 11.38 6.02 12.77
N TYR A 113 11.66 7.19 12.19
CA TYR A 113 12.11 7.34 10.81
C TYR A 113 13.44 8.08 10.74
N ASP A 114 14.32 7.56 9.88
CA ASP A 114 15.51 8.29 9.46
C ASP A 114 15.15 9.40 8.44
N GLU A 115 16.14 10.24 8.09
CA GLU A 115 15.93 11.37 7.18
C GLU A 115 15.54 10.94 5.78
N ARG A 116 16.05 9.81 5.30
CA ARG A 116 15.72 9.25 4.00
C ARG A 116 14.26 8.78 3.94
N GLN A 117 13.78 8.13 5.00
CA GLN A 117 12.37 7.72 5.13
C GLN A 117 11.45 8.94 5.23
N LYS A 118 11.83 9.97 6.00
CA LYS A 118 11.08 11.23 6.09
C LYS A 118 10.99 11.95 4.75
N ALA A 119 12.09 12.03 4.01
CA ALA A 119 12.11 12.61 2.67
C ALA A 119 11.18 11.85 1.71
N ALA A 120 11.16 10.51 1.74
CA ALA A 120 10.24 9.71 0.94
C ALA A 120 8.77 9.94 1.32
N LEU A 121 8.47 10.01 2.61
CA LEU A 121 7.12 10.29 3.10
C LEU A 121 6.65 11.71 2.75
N SER A 122 7.55 12.71 2.78
CA SER A 122 7.23 14.05 2.29
C SER A 122 6.94 14.07 0.79
N TYR A 123 7.60 13.20 0.00
CA TYR A 123 7.29 13.05 -1.43
C TYR A 123 5.89 12.43 -1.64
N ALA A 124 5.53 11.43 -0.83
CA ALA A 124 4.18 10.86 -0.84
C ALA A 124 3.12 11.90 -0.42
N GLU A 125 3.43 12.73 0.57
CA GLU A 125 2.58 13.83 1.02
C GLU A 125 2.35 14.86 -0.09
N ALA A 126 3.42 15.29 -0.77
CA ALA A 126 3.34 16.24 -1.87
C ALA A 126 2.49 15.72 -3.05
N ILE A 127 2.62 14.43 -3.40
CA ILE A 127 1.80 13.80 -4.45
C ILE A 127 0.32 13.73 -4.04
N ALA A 128 0.04 13.47 -2.76
CA ALA A 128 -1.33 13.31 -2.26
C ALA A 128 -2.04 14.65 -2.02
N TRP A 129 -1.35 15.66 -1.53
CA TRP A 129 -1.95 16.90 -1.02
C TRP A 129 -1.50 18.16 -1.75
N GLY A 130 -0.47 18.08 -2.56
CA GLY A 130 0.09 19.18 -3.31
C GLY A 130 1.47 19.61 -2.84
N MET A 131 2.16 20.35 -3.70
CA MET A 131 3.53 20.81 -3.48
C MET A 131 3.63 21.72 -2.26
N PRO A 132 4.65 21.53 -1.39
CA PRO A 132 4.90 22.44 -0.27
C PRO A 132 5.30 23.85 -0.76
N ALA A 133 5.11 24.84 0.11
CA ALA A 133 5.33 26.25 -0.23
C ALA A 133 6.81 26.58 -0.60
N ASP A 134 7.77 25.87 0.00
CA ASP A 134 9.20 25.96 -0.35
C ASP A 134 9.59 24.79 -1.25
N GLU A 135 9.36 24.95 -2.55
CA GLU A 135 9.63 23.94 -3.56
C GLU A 135 11.14 23.64 -3.69
N ASP A 136 11.98 24.66 -3.59
CA ASP A 136 13.43 24.49 -3.72
C ASP A 136 13.99 23.68 -2.54
N ALA A 137 13.60 23.98 -1.31
CA ALA A 137 13.99 23.19 -0.15
C ALA A 137 13.48 21.76 -0.20
N PHE A 138 12.26 21.55 -0.68
CA PHE A 138 11.68 20.22 -0.87
C PHE A 138 12.50 19.37 -1.84
N TRP A 139 12.80 19.88 -3.04
CA TRP A 139 13.60 19.15 -4.02
C TRP A 139 15.04 18.95 -3.56
N ALA A 140 15.65 19.95 -2.91
CA ALA A 140 16.98 19.81 -2.31
C ALA A 140 17.03 18.66 -1.28
N ARG A 141 15.99 18.52 -0.44
CA ARG A 141 15.88 17.42 0.51
C ARG A 141 15.79 16.06 -0.20
N LEU A 142 14.97 15.96 -1.23
CA LEU A 142 14.83 14.73 -2.01
C LEU A 142 16.16 14.33 -2.69
N HIS A 143 16.83 15.26 -3.37
CA HIS A 143 18.11 15.00 -4.02
C HIS A 143 19.26 14.71 -3.04
N ALA A 144 19.18 15.18 -1.80
CA ALA A 144 20.15 14.84 -0.76
C ALA A 144 20.02 13.37 -0.29
N ASN A 145 18.85 12.76 -0.47
CA ASN A 145 18.54 11.41 0.03
C ASN A 145 18.37 10.35 -1.06
N PHE A 146 18.12 10.75 -2.30
CA PHE A 146 17.81 9.85 -3.43
C PHE A 146 18.51 10.28 -4.70
N SER A 147 18.94 9.30 -5.49
CA SER A 147 19.35 9.52 -6.89
C SER A 147 18.12 9.76 -7.78
N GLU A 148 18.32 10.37 -8.94
CA GLU A 148 17.23 10.59 -9.91
C GLU A 148 16.51 9.31 -10.33
N PRO A 149 17.17 8.17 -10.61
CA PRO A 149 16.47 6.91 -10.86
C PRO A 149 15.57 6.46 -9.72
N GLU A 150 16.00 6.63 -8.46
CA GLU A 150 15.19 6.30 -7.29
C GLU A 150 13.98 7.25 -7.15
N LEU A 151 14.17 8.55 -7.40
CA LEU A 151 13.07 9.54 -7.37
C LEU A 151 12.02 9.25 -8.44
N VAL A 152 12.43 8.90 -9.64
CA VAL A 152 11.51 8.51 -10.72
C VAL A 152 10.72 7.27 -10.34
N GLU A 153 11.40 6.23 -9.86
CA GLU A 153 10.74 4.97 -9.47
C GLU A 153 9.81 5.17 -8.28
N LEU A 154 10.27 5.88 -7.25
CA LEU A 154 9.48 6.18 -6.05
C LEU A 154 8.24 7.01 -6.41
N GLY A 155 8.39 8.05 -7.22
CA GLY A 155 7.27 8.87 -7.68
C GLY A 155 6.26 8.05 -8.48
N CYS A 156 6.71 7.18 -9.39
CA CYS A 156 5.84 6.25 -10.11
C CYS A 156 5.12 5.27 -9.18
N ALA A 157 5.81 4.72 -8.17
CA ALA A 157 5.23 3.81 -7.18
C ALA A 157 4.14 4.50 -6.36
N ILE A 158 4.40 5.73 -5.89
CA ILE A 158 3.44 6.54 -5.14
C ILE A 158 2.22 6.90 -6.00
N ALA A 159 2.42 7.36 -7.24
CA ALA A 159 1.33 7.74 -8.13
C ALA A 159 0.44 6.53 -8.51
N LEU A 160 1.06 5.38 -8.84
CA LEU A 160 0.33 4.13 -9.06
C LEU A 160 -0.51 3.74 -7.85
N THR A 161 0.10 3.80 -6.68
CA THR A 161 -0.54 3.49 -5.40
C THR A 161 -1.71 4.43 -5.13
N PHE A 162 -1.52 5.73 -5.27
CA PHE A 162 -2.55 6.75 -5.05
C PHE A 162 -3.80 6.52 -5.91
N GLY A 163 -3.61 6.35 -7.22
CA GLY A 163 -4.71 6.07 -8.14
C GLY A 163 -5.43 4.76 -7.84
N GLN A 164 -4.67 3.68 -7.63
CA GLN A 164 -5.24 2.36 -7.35
C GLN A 164 -5.98 2.30 -6.02
N GLN A 165 -5.44 2.87 -4.97
CA GLN A 165 -6.07 2.84 -3.66
C GLN A 165 -7.30 3.76 -3.58
N SER A 166 -7.29 4.89 -4.29
CA SER A 166 -8.46 5.75 -4.42
C SER A 166 -9.64 5.00 -5.06
N TRP A 167 -9.36 4.17 -6.07
CA TRP A 167 -10.37 3.31 -6.68
C TRP A 167 -10.79 2.14 -5.77
N ILE A 168 -9.83 1.40 -5.19
CA ILE A 168 -10.10 0.24 -4.31
C ILE A 168 -10.99 0.63 -3.13
N ARG A 169 -10.77 1.81 -2.55
CA ARG A 169 -11.62 2.33 -1.47
C ARG A 169 -13.11 2.34 -1.84
N LEU A 170 -13.43 2.67 -3.11
CA LEU A 170 -14.82 2.74 -3.58
C LEU A 170 -15.45 1.36 -3.76
N LEU A 171 -14.66 0.29 -3.79
CA LEU A 171 -15.17 -1.07 -4.01
C LEU A 171 -15.84 -1.68 -2.78
N GLY A 172 -15.56 -1.15 -1.58
CA GLY A 172 -16.08 -1.69 -0.34
C GLY A 172 -15.56 -3.09 -0.02
N ILE A 173 -14.31 -3.39 -0.39
CA ILE A 173 -13.69 -4.70 -0.14
C ILE A 173 -13.51 -4.90 1.36
N ASP A 174 -14.04 -6.00 1.88
CA ASP A 174 -13.88 -6.38 3.29
C ASP A 174 -12.49 -7.01 3.55
N HIS A 175 -12.09 -6.97 4.84
CA HIS A 175 -10.87 -7.61 5.34
C HIS A 175 -11.09 -9.11 5.59
N HIS A 176 -11.43 -9.87 4.57
CA HIS A 176 -11.57 -11.32 4.67
C HIS A 176 -10.59 -12.01 3.71
N GLN A 177 -10.29 -13.25 4.00
CA GLN A 177 -9.40 -14.03 3.14
C GLN A 177 -10.16 -14.51 1.90
N TYR A 178 -9.73 -14.07 0.73
CA TYR A 178 -10.23 -14.59 -0.54
C TYR A 178 -9.70 -16.01 -0.82
N MET A 179 -8.45 -16.26 -0.48
CA MET A 179 -7.82 -17.57 -0.63
C MET A 179 -7.71 -18.25 0.72
N ALA A 180 -8.36 -19.39 0.90
CA ALA A 180 -8.32 -20.16 2.14
C ALA A 180 -6.88 -20.54 2.53
N GLY A 181 -6.58 -20.45 3.82
CA GLY A 181 -5.29 -20.83 4.37
C GLY A 181 -4.15 -19.83 4.14
N THR A 182 -4.45 -18.61 3.67
CA THR A 182 -3.47 -17.54 3.52
C THR A 182 -3.72 -16.41 4.53
N ASP A 183 -2.66 -15.78 5.01
CA ASP A 183 -2.73 -14.59 5.87
C ASP A 183 -2.70 -13.28 5.05
N ALA A 184 -2.79 -13.36 3.72
CA ALA A 184 -2.65 -12.22 2.82
C ALA A 184 -3.74 -11.15 2.99
N SER A 185 -4.89 -11.50 3.57
CA SER A 185 -5.97 -10.55 3.85
C SER A 185 -5.74 -9.72 5.10
N MET A 186 -4.80 -10.09 5.93
CA MET A 186 -4.53 -9.44 7.20
C MET A 186 -3.12 -8.89 7.24
N ALA A 187 -2.93 -7.81 7.97
CA ALA A 187 -1.58 -7.35 8.28
C ALA A 187 -0.86 -8.45 9.06
N PRO A 188 0.40 -8.74 8.76
CA PRO A 188 1.21 -9.62 9.59
C PRO A 188 1.17 -9.16 11.05
N GLY A 189 1.00 -10.11 11.98
CA GLY A 189 0.80 -9.80 13.41
C GLY A 189 -0.65 -9.71 13.84
N PHE A 190 -1.59 -9.49 12.93
CA PHE A 190 -3.03 -9.56 13.25
C PHE A 190 -3.61 -10.88 12.78
N ARG A 191 -4.07 -11.69 13.71
CA ARG A 191 -4.66 -13.02 13.43
C ARG A 191 -6.18 -13.01 13.40
N THR A 192 -6.79 -11.98 13.99
CA THR A 192 -8.24 -11.84 14.07
C THR A 192 -8.70 -10.43 13.74
N ALA A 193 -9.98 -10.29 13.36
CA ALA A 193 -10.60 -9.00 13.15
C ALA A 193 -10.64 -8.16 14.43
N GLU A 194 -10.73 -8.82 15.60
CA GLU A 194 -10.72 -8.14 16.90
C GLU A 194 -9.33 -7.55 17.19
N GLU A 195 -8.25 -8.27 16.90
CA GLU A 195 -6.89 -7.75 17.07
C GLU A 195 -6.64 -6.53 16.15
N LEU A 196 -7.11 -6.60 14.90
CA LEU A 196 -7.04 -5.47 13.96
C LEU A 196 -7.85 -4.27 14.47
N ALA A 197 -9.09 -4.50 14.96
CA ALA A 197 -9.95 -3.45 15.48
C ALA A 197 -9.40 -2.78 16.74
N ALA A 198 -8.65 -3.51 17.58
CA ALA A 198 -7.99 -2.99 18.77
C ALA A 198 -6.70 -2.20 18.47
N SER A 199 -6.17 -2.30 17.24
CA SER A 199 -4.96 -1.60 16.83
C SER A 199 -5.23 -0.14 16.46
N LYS A 200 -4.17 0.67 16.31
CA LYS A 200 -4.28 2.03 15.75
C LYS A 200 -4.75 2.04 14.29
N SER A 201 -4.83 0.89 13.64
CA SER A 201 -5.42 0.71 12.32
C SER A 201 -6.94 0.55 12.35
N SER A 202 -7.59 0.74 13.51
CA SER A 202 -9.05 0.69 13.68
C SER A 202 -9.76 1.79 12.88
N PRO A 203 -11.08 1.63 12.61
CA PRO A 203 -11.90 2.67 11.97
C PRO A 203 -11.83 4.03 12.66
N ASP A 204 -11.73 4.07 14.00
CA ASP A 204 -11.62 5.32 14.77
C ASP A 204 -10.31 6.07 14.47
N TYR A 205 -9.19 5.35 14.30
CA TYR A 205 -7.92 5.94 13.87
C TYR A 205 -8.03 6.57 12.47
N TRP A 206 -8.71 5.89 11.54
CA TRP A 206 -8.93 6.39 10.19
C TRP A 206 -9.89 7.59 10.17
N ALA A 207 -10.88 7.62 11.05
CA ALA A 207 -11.78 8.76 11.21
C ALA A 207 -11.06 10.00 11.77
N ALA A 208 -10.17 9.82 12.74
CA ALA A 208 -9.39 10.92 13.34
C ALA A 208 -8.43 11.59 12.35
N GLY A 209 -7.84 10.84 11.40
CA GLY A 209 -7.00 11.36 10.32
C GLY A 209 -7.73 12.24 9.29
N SER A 210 -9.06 12.37 9.40
CA SER A 210 -9.88 13.19 8.49
C SER A 210 -10.03 14.65 8.87
N ALA A 211 -9.39 15.10 9.95
CA ALA A 211 -9.50 16.47 10.46
C ALA A 211 -8.31 17.38 10.04
N ARG A 212 -7.61 17.03 8.96
CA ARG A 212 -6.58 17.88 8.34
C ARG A 212 -7.05 18.46 7.04
#